data_5aff2403847c090399afcbe4c939f853
#
_entry.id   5aff2403847c090399afcbe4c939f853
#
_cell.length_a   1.000
_cell.length_b   1.000
_cell.length_c   1.000
_cell.angle_alpha   90.00
_cell.angle_beta   90.00
_cell.angle_gamma   90.00
#
_symmetry.space_group_name_H-M   'P 1'
#
loop_
_entity.id
_entity.type
_entity.pdbx_description
1 polymer ?
#
loop_
_entity_poly.entity_id
_entity_poly.type
_entity_poly.pdbx_seq_one_letter_code
_entity_poly.pdbx_strand_id
1 'polypeptide(L)'
;EMSYNSGGFSSDTKEQDDYRVIVGEPLGLVYGFVYDGIYGVDDFVTYTDANGRTQFQFDNKGNFILKEGIPNNSYLSGSNAGVRPGAMKLKDLDKSGDIDKNDRQIIGRTAPKHTGGFGLNATWKGLDLSVMFNWVYGNQIYNMDKIASTQSYRTTYANLREYMGAGSAWTYLDR
;
A
#
# COMPACT_ATOMS: atom_id res chain seq x y z
N GLU A 1 -3.40 23.85 -1.89
CA GLU A 1 -3.05 22.44 -1.98
C GLU A 1 -2.82 22.08 -3.44
N MET A 2 -1.74 21.38 -3.73
CA MET A 2 -1.43 20.87 -5.06
C MET A 2 -1.20 19.37 -4.95
N SER A 3 -1.72 18.63 -5.90
CA SER A 3 -1.58 17.18 -5.94
C SER A 3 -0.92 16.74 -7.25
N TYR A 4 -0.21 15.61 -7.18
CA TYR A 4 0.41 14.96 -8.33
C TYR A 4 -0.11 13.53 -8.42
N ASN A 5 -0.49 13.14 -9.62
CA ASN A 5 -0.78 11.75 -9.96
C ASN A 5 0.12 11.30 -11.13
N SER A 6 0.04 10.06 -11.53
CA SER A 6 0.79 9.51 -12.66
C SER A 6 0.56 10.24 -13.99
N GLY A 7 -0.40 11.13 -14.09
CA GLY A 7 -0.71 11.98 -15.24
C GLY A 7 -0.18 13.42 -15.14
N GLY A 8 0.57 13.76 -14.09
CA GLY A 8 1.17 15.10 -13.90
C GLY A 8 0.61 15.85 -12.69
N PHE A 9 1.04 17.10 -12.54
CA PHE A 9 0.52 18.00 -11.51
C PHE A 9 -0.90 18.46 -11.85
N SER A 10 -1.80 18.40 -10.90
CA SER A 10 -3.18 18.85 -11.03
C SER A 10 -3.56 19.70 -9.83
N SER A 11 -4.28 20.78 -10.08
CA SER A 11 -4.95 21.57 -9.04
C SER A 11 -6.29 20.95 -8.62
N ASP A 12 -6.81 20.03 -9.44
CA ASP A 12 -8.05 19.37 -9.13
C ASP A 12 -7.79 18.20 -8.17
N THR A 13 -8.65 18.01 -7.20
CA THR A 13 -8.66 16.85 -6.31
C THR A 13 -9.05 15.62 -7.13
N LYS A 14 -8.07 15.01 -7.77
CA LYS A 14 -8.28 13.71 -8.42
C LYS A 14 -8.24 12.63 -7.36
N GLU A 15 -9.06 11.64 -7.52
CA GLU A 15 -9.24 10.54 -6.55
C GLU A 15 -8.01 9.66 -6.35
N GLN A 16 -6.96 9.86 -7.15
CA GLN A 16 -5.74 9.02 -7.18
C GLN A 16 -4.44 9.83 -7.11
N ASP A 17 -4.40 10.84 -6.26
CA ASP A 17 -3.17 11.62 -6.06
C ASP A 17 -2.13 10.80 -5.29
N ASP A 18 -0.93 10.64 -5.88
CA ASP A 18 0.18 9.94 -5.23
C ASP A 18 0.98 10.86 -4.30
N TYR A 19 1.00 12.15 -4.60
CA TYR A 19 1.76 13.16 -3.85
C TYR A 19 0.92 14.39 -3.58
N ARG A 20 1.11 14.97 -2.40
CA ARG A 20 0.49 16.24 -2.01
C ARG A 20 1.51 17.27 -1.59
N VAL A 21 1.21 18.54 -1.91
CA VAL A 21 1.91 19.71 -1.39
C VAL A 21 0.93 20.49 -0.53
N ILE A 22 1.21 20.58 0.76
CA ILE A 22 0.37 21.23 1.76
C ILE A 22 1.16 22.39 2.36
N VAL A 23 0.55 23.56 2.48
CA VAL A 23 1.20 24.73 3.08
C VAL A 23 1.51 24.46 4.54
N GLY A 24 2.79 24.65 4.91
CA GLY A 24 3.28 24.35 6.27
C GLY A 24 3.87 22.95 6.46
N GLU A 25 3.73 22.07 5.45
CA GLU A 25 4.30 20.73 5.49
C GLU A 25 5.49 20.59 4.52
N PRO A 26 6.41 19.63 4.76
CA PRO A 26 7.53 19.36 3.86
C PRO A 26 7.07 18.98 2.45
N LEU A 27 7.87 19.30 1.44
CA LEU A 27 7.66 18.83 0.07
C LEU A 27 7.84 17.31 -0.04
N GLY A 28 7.13 16.69 -0.98
CA GLY A 28 7.26 15.25 -1.27
C GLY A 28 6.52 14.36 -0.28
N LEU A 29 5.36 14.79 0.19
CA LEU A 29 4.46 13.93 0.95
C LEU A 29 3.82 12.90 0.03
N VAL A 30 3.94 11.62 0.39
CA VAL A 30 3.26 10.51 -0.28
C VAL A 30 1.90 10.34 0.35
N TYR A 31 0.85 10.38 -0.48
CA TYR A 31 -0.54 10.33 -0.04
C TYR A 31 -1.23 9.08 -0.60
N GLY A 32 -1.90 8.34 0.25
CA GLY A 32 -2.52 7.09 -0.17
C GLY A 32 -3.27 6.38 0.95
N PHE A 33 -3.75 5.18 0.63
CA PHE A 33 -4.45 4.31 1.56
C PHE A 33 -3.50 3.56 2.48
N VAL A 34 -3.98 3.21 3.65
CA VAL A 34 -3.25 2.36 4.61
C VAL A 34 -3.66 0.91 4.43
N TYR A 35 -2.69 0.03 4.25
CA TYR A 35 -2.91 -1.41 4.20
C TYR A 35 -3.30 -1.95 5.58
N ASP A 36 -4.36 -2.75 5.65
CA ASP A 36 -4.88 -3.35 6.88
C ASP A 36 -4.98 -4.90 6.79
N GLY A 37 -4.25 -5.50 5.89
CA GLY A 37 -4.23 -6.94 5.71
C GLY A 37 -4.95 -7.42 4.46
N ILE A 38 -5.46 -8.64 4.51
CA ILE A 38 -6.24 -9.26 3.43
C ILE A 38 -7.59 -9.73 3.98
N TYR A 39 -8.59 -9.74 3.11
CA TYR A 39 -9.88 -10.30 3.48
C TYR A 39 -9.77 -11.80 3.69
N GLY A 40 -10.02 -12.26 4.92
CA GLY A 40 -10.12 -13.66 5.26
C GLY A 40 -11.50 -14.24 4.89
N VAL A 41 -11.62 -15.55 5.00
CA VAL A 41 -12.93 -16.24 4.86
C VAL A 41 -13.91 -15.74 5.93
N ASP A 42 -13.40 -15.43 7.11
CA ASP A 42 -14.18 -15.01 8.27
C ASP A 42 -14.75 -13.58 8.15
N ASP A 43 -14.27 -12.78 7.21
CA ASP A 43 -14.79 -11.43 6.94
C ASP A 43 -16.11 -11.45 6.17
N PHE A 44 -16.50 -12.62 5.62
CA PHE A 44 -17.69 -12.77 4.78
C PHE A 44 -18.82 -13.53 5.48
N VAL A 45 -20.03 -13.28 5.00
CA VAL A 45 -21.20 -14.03 5.44
C VAL A 45 -21.16 -15.40 4.80
N THR A 46 -21.19 -16.44 5.63
CA THR A 46 -21.17 -17.85 5.21
C THR A 46 -22.37 -18.60 5.77
N TYR A 47 -22.74 -19.70 5.10
CA TYR A 47 -23.73 -20.65 5.59
C TYR A 47 -23.20 -22.08 5.45
N THR A 48 -23.72 -23.01 6.22
CA THR A 48 -23.38 -24.43 6.10
C THR A 48 -24.41 -25.12 5.23
N ASP A 49 -23.96 -25.77 4.15
CA ASP A 49 -24.83 -26.54 3.28
C ASP A 49 -25.31 -27.86 3.91
N ALA A 50 -26.22 -28.58 3.26
CA ALA A 50 -26.75 -29.84 3.72
C ALA A 50 -25.68 -30.95 3.87
N ASN A 51 -24.50 -30.76 3.28
CA ASN A 51 -23.38 -31.70 3.35
C ASN A 51 -22.36 -31.31 4.42
N GLY A 52 -22.65 -30.30 5.26
CA GLY A 52 -21.76 -29.79 6.29
C GLY A 52 -20.60 -28.93 5.78
N ARG A 53 -20.66 -28.43 4.56
CA ARG A 53 -19.64 -27.58 3.97
C ARG A 53 -19.98 -26.10 4.15
N THR A 54 -18.98 -25.29 4.52
CA THR A 54 -19.13 -23.84 4.58
C THR A 54 -19.13 -23.25 3.18
N GLN A 55 -20.20 -22.53 2.85
CA GLN A 55 -20.41 -21.84 1.58
C GLN A 55 -20.53 -20.34 1.82
N PHE A 56 -20.07 -19.52 0.86
CA PHE A 56 -20.26 -18.08 0.89
C PHE A 56 -21.67 -17.70 0.46
N GLN A 57 -22.20 -16.66 1.09
CA GLN A 57 -23.43 -16.04 0.64
C GLN A 57 -23.11 -14.93 -0.37
N PHE A 58 -23.95 -14.85 -1.42
CA PHE A 58 -23.80 -13.86 -2.49
C PHE A 58 -25.03 -12.95 -2.54
N ASP A 59 -24.82 -11.73 -2.98
CA ASP A 59 -25.89 -10.80 -3.30
C ASP A 59 -26.59 -11.17 -4.63
N ASN A 60 -27.63 -10.41 -4.99
CA ASN A 60 -28.37 -10.61 -6.23
C ASN A 60 -27.54 -10.36 -7.51
N LYS A 61 -26.36 -9.78 -7.38
CA LYS A 61 -25.40 -9.49 -8.46
C LYS A 61 -24.24 -10.51 -8.51
N GLY A 62 -24.22 -11.46 -7.58
CA GLY A 62 -23.16 -12.47 -7.48
C GLY A 62 -21.90 -12.00 -6.73
N ASN A 63 -21.97 -10.90 -5.98
CA ASN A 63 -20.85 -10.43 -5.15
C ASN A 63 -20.89 -11.11 -3.77
N PHE A 64 -19.72 -11.30 -3.17
CA PHE A 64 -19.59 -11.77 -1.80
C PHE A 64 -20.18 -10.73 -0.83
N ILE A 65 -20.90 -11.20 0.18
CA ILE A 65 -21.47 -10.34 1.22
C ILE A 65 -20.50 -10.27 2.39
N LEU A 66 -20.05 -9.04 2.73
CA LEU A 66 -19.24 -8.79 3.90
C LEU A 66 -20.07 -8.84 5.18
N LYS A 67 -19.46 -9.24 6.29
CA LYS A 67 -20.05 -9.11 7.62
C LYS A 67 -20.12 -7.64 8.03
N GLU A 68 -21.04 -7.34 8.94
CA GLU A 68 -21.17 -6.01 9.53
C GLU A 68 -19.87 -5.56 10.20
N GLY A 69 -19.47 -4.31 9.96
CA GLY A 69 -18.26 -3.71 10.50
C GLY A 69 -16.98 -4.01 9.71
N ILE A 70 -17.07 -4.76 8.61
CA ILE A 70 -15.92 -4.98 7.71
C ILE A 70 -15.95 -3.95 6.58
N PRO A 71 -14.88 -3.13 6.42
CA PRO A 71 -14.81 -2.11 5.38
C PRO A 71 -14.90 -2.69 3.97
N ASN A 72 -15.60 -2.01 3.09
CA ASN A 72 -15.84 -2.44 1.72
C ASN A 72 -14.94 -1.68 0.73
N ASN A 73 -14.02 -2.36 0.08
CA ASN A 73 -13.11 -1.78 -0.92
C ASN A 73 -13.68 -1.74 -2.35
N SER A 74 -14.93 -2.08 -2.58
CA SER A 74 -15.47 -2.25 -3.94
C SER A 74 -15.38 -0.99 -4.81
N TYR A 75 -15.43 0.18 -4.20
CA TYR A 75 -15.26 1.47 -4.87
C TYR A 75 -13.90 1.58 -5.61
N LEU A 76 -12.83 1.06 -5.03
CA LEU A 76 -11.47 1.17 -5.58
C LEU A 76 -11.21 0.21 -6.73
N SER A 77 -11.96 -0.87 -6.85
CA SER A 77 -11.74 -1.85 -7.91
C SER A 77 -12.24 -1.40 -9.29
N GLY A 78 -12.92 -0.27 -9.39
CA GLY A 78 -13.41 0.28 -10.67
C GLY A 78 -14.37 -0.63 -11.43
N SER A 79 -14.66 -1.78 -10.88
CA SER A 79 -15.59 -2.77 -11.39
C SER A 79 -16.53 -3.19 -10.26
N ASN A 80 -17.78 -3.50 -10.59
CA ASN A 80 -18.75 -4.06 -9.66
C ASN A 80 -18.40 -5.48 -9.17
N ALA A 81 -17.17 -5.92 -9.42
CA ALA A 81 -16.64 -7.22 -9.01
C ALA A 81 -16.30 -7.21 -7.52
N GLY A 82 -17.13 -6.83 -6.67
CA GLY A 82 -17.04 -6.83 -5.22
C GLY A 82 -15.74 -7.30 -4.54
N VAL A 83 -15.63 -7.11 -3.29
CA VAL A 83 -14.53 -7.63 -2.48
C VAL A 83 -14.61 -9.16 -2.42
N ARG A 84 -13.48 -9.84 -2.45
CA ARG A 84 -13.40 -11.31 -2.42
C ARG A 84 -12.36 -11.78 -1.40
N PRO A 85 -12.47 -13.00 -0.88
CA PRO A 85 -11.43 -13.59 -0.02
C PRO A 85 -10.06 -13.56 -0.71
N GLY A 86 -9.02 -13.19 0.05
CA GLY A 86 -7.66 -12.99 -0.46
C GLY A 86 -7.40 -11.63 -1.12
N ALA A 87 -8.40 -10.77 -1.27
CA ALA A 87 -8.19 -9.40 -1.72
C ALA A 87 -7.55 -8.54 -0.62
N MET A 88 -6.83 -7.51 -1.03
CA MET A 88 -6.23 -6.54 -0.11
C MET A 88 -7.32 -5.78 0.66
N LYS A 89 -7.17 -5.71 1.98
CA LYS A 89 -8.03 -4.91 2.86
C LYS A 89 -7.33 -3.60 3.21
N LEU A 90 -8.07 -2.50 3.10
CA LEU A 90 -7.61 -1.17 3.44
C LEU A 90 -8.28 -0.68 4.70
N LYS A 91 -7.63 0.23 5.39
CA LYS A 91 -8.10 0.78 6.64
C LYS A 91 -9.13 1.87 6.38
N ASP A 92 -10.29 1.71 6.96
CA ASP A 92 -11.35 2.70 7.04
C ASP A 92 -10.97 3.72 8.14
N LEU A 93 -10.63 4.93 7.74
CA LEU A 93 -10.15 5.98 8.65
C LEU A 93 -11.29 6.82 9.20
N ASP A 94 -12.33 7.05 8.42
CA ASP A 94 -13.51 7.85 8.82
C ASP A 94 -14.64 7.00 9.40
N LYS A 95 -14.48 5.66 9.36
CA LYS A 95 -15.45 4.65 9.87
C LYS A 95 -16.80 4.72 9.15
N SER A 96 -16.78 5.03 7.88
CA SER A 96 -17.97 5.06 7.03
C SER A 96 -18.46 3.66 6.65
N GLY A 97 -17.57 2.66 6.71
CA GLY A 97 -17.81 1.29 6.27
C GLY A 97 -17.46 1.04 4.80
N ASP A 98 -17.25 2.08 4.02
CA ASP A 98 -16.82 2.02 2.62
C ASP A 98 -15.46 2.72 2.48
N ILE A 99 -14.54 2.10 1.74
CA ILE A 99 -13.22 2.70 1.46
C ILE A 99 -13.33 3.63 0.27
N ASP A 100 -13.17 4.92 0.53
CA ASP A 100 -13.23 5.98 -0.47
C ASP A 100 -12.03 6.94 -0.39
N LYS A 101 -12.12 8.08 -1.08
CA LYS A 101 -11.07 9.11 -1.08
C LYS A 101 -10.78 9.72 0.31
N ASN A 102 -11.73 9.64 1.26
CA ASN A 102 -11.57 10.20 2.61
C ASN A 102 -10.69 9.31 3.49
N ASP A 103 -10.50 8.04 3.12
CA ASP A 103 -9.64 7.08 3.83
C ASP A 103 -8.16 7.20 3.46
N ARG A 104 -7.80 8.19 2.69
CA ARG A 104 -6.41 8.45 2.33
C ARG A 104 -5.75 9.39 3.32
N GLN A 105 -4.48 9.11 3.61
CA GLN A 105 -3.65 9.95 4.49
C GLN A 105 -2.21 10.04 3.98
N ILE A 106 -1.41 10.86 4.62
CA ILE A 106 0.03 10.92 4.39
C ILE A 106 0.64 9.61 4.89
N ILE A 107 1.14 8.78 3.97
CA ILE A 107 1.75 7.48 4.27
C ILE A 107 3.26 7.49 4.20
N GLY A 108 3.86 8.56 3.67
CA GLY A 108 5.30 8.68 3.57
C GLY A 108 5.79 10.09 3.29
N ARG A 109 7.11 10.28 3.45
CA ARG A 109 7.83 11.53 3.18
C ARG A 109 9.08 11.23 2.38
N THR A 110 9.26 11.89 1.24
CA THR A 110 10.49 11.75 0.44
C THR A 110 11.60 12.67 0.95
N ALA A 111 11.25 13.82 1.50
CA ALA A 111 12.21 14.73 2.10
C ALA A 111 12.78 14.16 3.41
N PRO A 112 14.10 14.16 3.60
CA PRO A 112 14.71 13.72 4.83
C PRO A 112 14.36 14.66 6.00
N LYS A 113 14.25 14.10 7.20
CA LYS A 113 14.07 14.87 8.44
C LYS A 113 15.32 15.65 8.80
N HIS A 114 16.49 15.05 8.60
CA HIS A 114 17.77 15.71 8.72
C HIS A 114 18.84 15.02 7.88
N THR A 115 19.81 15.82 7.48
CA THR A 115 21.05 15.40 6.82
C THR A 115 22.22 16.01 7.55
N GLY A 116 23.36 15.35 7.52
CA GLY A 116 24.56 15.89 8.12
C GLY A 116 25.80 15.14 7.71
N GLY A 117 26.94 15.63 8.15
CA GLY A 117 28.22 14.99 7.95
C GLY A 117 29.23 15.49 8.96
N PHE A 118 30.22 14.67 9.26
CA PHE A 118 31.40 15.08 9.99
C PHE A 118 32.63 14.45 9.37
N GLY A 119 33.76 15.18 9.44
CA GLY A 119 35.05 14.70 8.98
C GLY A 119 36.04 14.67 10.12
N LEU A 120 36.88 13.64 10.14
CA LEU A 120 38.01 13.49 11.05
C LEU A 120 39.28 13.38 10.23
N ASN A 121 40.26 14.27 10.48
CA ASN A 121 41.59 14.21 9.90
C ASN A 121 42.60 14.05 11.03
N ALA A 122 43.46 13.05 10.93
CA ALA A 122 44.52 12.80 11.91
C ALA A 122 45.83 12.44 11.22
N THR A 123 46.93 13.06 11.65
CA THR A 123 48.28 12.76 11.17
C THR A 123 49.13 12.28 12.35
N TRP A 124 49.75 11.12 12.21
CA TRP A 124 50.60 10.57 13.28
C TRP A 124 51.77 9.83 12.67
N LYS A 125 53.01 10.27 12.97
CA LYS A 125 54.28 9.65 12.59
C LYS A 125 54.36 9.26 11.10
N GLY A 126 53.87 10.11 10.19
CA GLY A 126 53.90 9.87 8.74
C GLY A 126 52.69 9.05 8.23
N LEU A 127 51.74 8.72 9.07
CA LEU A 127 50.46 8.16 8.71
C LEU A 127 49.39 9.28 8.72
N ASP A 128 48.67 9.44 7.61
CA ASP A 128 47.57 10.35 7.45
C ASP A 128 46.26 9.59 7.37
N LEU A 129 45.33 9.89 8.26
CA LEU A 129 43.98 9.33 8.27
C LEU A 129 42.97 10.44 7.97
N SER A 130 42.16 10.25 6.96
CA SER A 130 41.02 11.10 6.65
C SER A 130 39.76 10.24 6.56
N VAL A 131 38.77 10.53 7.40
CA VAL A 131 37.50 9.83 7.45
C VAL A 131 36.40 10.85 7.38
N MET A 132 35.46 10.65 6.46
CA MET A 132 34.28 11.49 6.32
C MET A 132 33.00 10.62 6.43
N PHE A 133 32.09 11.05 7.27
CA PHE A 133 30.78 10.44 7.45
C PHE A 133 29.69 11.39 6.98
N ASN A 134 28.80 10.89 6.14
CA ASN A 134 27.59 11.60 5.73
C ASN A 134 26.38 10.74 6.07
N TRP A 135 25.32 11.36 6.54
CA TRP A 135 24.07 10.65 6.79
C TRP A 135 22.86 11.41 6.29
N VAL A 136 21.86 10.66 5.93
CA VAL A 136 20.52 11.12 5.58
C VAL A 136 19.54 10.28 6.40
N TYR A 137 18.61 10.90 7.08
CA TYR A 137 17.69 10.20 7.95
C TYR A 137 16.24 10.65 7.79
N GLY A 138 15.33 9.65 7.82
CA GLY A 138 13.89 9.87 7.89
C GLY A 138 13.21 10.12 6.55
N ASN A 139 13.91 9.93 5.43
CA ASN A 139 13.29 9.91 4.11
C ASN A 139 12.78 8.50 3.76
N GLN A 140 11.77 8.46 2.90
CA GLN A 140 11.20 7.24 2.33
C GLN A 140 11.23 7.34 0.82
N ILE A 141 11.48 6.22 0.17
CA ILE A 141 11.54 6.13 -1.30
C ILE A 141 10.41 5.20 -1.77
N TYR A 142 9.64 5.70 -2.72
CA TYR A 142 8.63 4.90 -3.41
C TYR A 142 9.29 3.91 -4.37
N ASN A 143 9.27 2.63 -4.00
CA ASN A 143 9.99 1.59 -4.74
C ASN A 143 9.11 1.00 -5.86
N MET A 144 9.13 1.64 -7.03
CA MET A 144 8.39 1.19 -8.21
C MET A 144 8.85 -0.18 -8.73
N ASP A 145 10.13 -0.50 -8.63
CA ASP A 145 10.66 -1.81 -9.06
C ASP A 145 10.10 -2.94 -8.20
N LYS A 146 9.94 -2.69 -6.91
CA LYS A 146 9.30 -3.65 -6.02
C LYS A 146 7.86 -3.89 -6.46
N ILE A 147 7.10 -2.84 -6.72
CA ILE A 147 5.70 -2.95 -7.16
C ILE A 147 5.63 -3.69 -8.50
N ALA A 148 6.43 -3.29 -9.50
CA ALA A 148 6.42 -3.91 -10.81
C ALA A 148 6.79 -5.41 -10.77
N SER A 149 7.74 -5.80 -9.91
CA SER A 149 8.21 -7.18 -9.79
C SER A 149 7.37 -8.06 -8.84
N THR A 150 6.34 -7.50 -8.19
CA THR A 150 5.39 -8.23 -7.34
C THR A 150 4.02 -8.42 -7.97
N GLN A 151 3.79 -7.88 -9.16
CA GLN A 151 2.52 -7.99 -9.87
C GLN A 151 2.49 -9.23 -10.75
N SER A 152 1.82 -10.28 -10.30
CA SER A 152 1.74 -11.58 -11.01
C SER A 152 0.98 -11.53 -12.34
N TYR A 153 0.17 -10.51 -12.59
CA TYR A 153 -0.55 -10.35 -13.86
C TYR A 153 0.31 -9.83 -15.01
N ARG A 154 1.48 -9.27 -14.73
CA ARG A 154 2.45 -8.86 -15.75
C ARG A 154 3.27 -10.07 -16.21
N THR A 155 2.69 -10.84 -17.12
CA THR A 155 3.29 -12.10 -17.61
C THR A 155 4.31 -11.92 -18.72
N THR A 156 4.45 -10.73 -19.29
CA THR A 156 5.30 -10.50 -20.46
C THR A 156 6.67 -9.98 -20.03
N TYR A 157 7.70 -10.84 -20.16
CA TYR A 157 9.13 -10.52 -19.99
C TYR A 157 9.54 -9.94 -18.62
N ALA A 158 8.76 -10.17 -17.55
CA ALA A 158 9.12 -9.75 -16.21
C ALA A 158 9.37 -10.95 -15.29
N ASN A 159 10.51 -10.97 -14.61
CA ASN A 159 10.76 -11.93 -13.53
C ASN A 159 10.10 -11.45 -12.25
N LEU A 160 9.34 -12.33 -11.60
CA LEU A 160 8.83 -12.09 -10.26
C LEU A 160 9.94 -12.25 -9.24
N ARG A 161 9.87 -11.50 -8.14
CA ARG A 161 10.79 -11.70 -7.02
C ARG A 161 10.53 -13.06 -6.37
N GLU A 162 11.59 -13.65 -5.81
CA GLU A 162 11.57 -14.98 -5.20
C GLU A 162 10.44 -15.14 -4.14
N TYR A 163 10.21 -14.09 -3.34
CA TYR A 163 9.15 -14.14 -2.33
C TYR A 163 7.72 -14.15 -2.89
N MET A 164 7.55 -13.99 -4.21
CA MET A 164 6.27 -14.18 -4.91
C MET A 164 6.08 -15.62 -5.42
N GLY A 165 7.00 -16.51 -5.07
CA GLY A 165 6.94 -17.92 -5.43
C GLY A 165 5.83 -18.70 -4.72
N ALA A 166 5.76 -19.99 -5.02
CA ALA A 166 4.78 -20.90 -4.42
C ALA A 166 4.83 -20.85 -2.88
N GLY A 167 3.67 -20.73 -2.24
CA GLY A 167 3.52 -20.65 -0.79
C GLY A 167 3.53 -19.24 -0.19
N SER A 168 3.84 -18.20 -0.98
CA SER A 168 3.77 -16.81 -0.52
C SER A 168 2.45 -16.11 -0.89
N ALA A 169 1.67 -16.67 -1.79
CA ALA A 169 0.36 -16.15 -2.17
C ALA A 169 -0.73 -16.73 -1.26
N TRP A 170 -1.68 -15.90 -0.89
CA TRP A 170 -2.85 -16.36 -0.13
C TRP A 170 -3.63 -17.43 -0.90
N THR A 171 -4.03 -18.48 -0.21
CA THR A 171 -4.85 -19.57 -0.76
C THR A 171 -6.03 -19.88 0.17
N TYR A 172 -7.04 -20.56 -0.34
CA TYR A 172 -8.16 -21.03 0.49
C TYR A 172 -7.76 -22.07 1.56
N LEU A 173 -6.50 -22.51 1.54
CA LEU A 173 -5.93 -23.39 2.55
C LEU A 173 -5.36 -22.61 3.74
N ASP A 174 -5.12 -21.32 3.59
CA ASP A 174 -4.64 -20.42 4.64
C ASP A 174 -5.80 -19.93 5.52
N ARG A 175 -6.52 -20.87 6.12
CA ARG A 175 -7.69 -20.63 6.97
C ARG A 175 -7.32 -20.60 8.44
#